data_b756f9a8e5bd8842676b570015ad3e3f
#
_entry.id   b756f9a8e5bd8842676b570015ad3e3f
#
_cell.length_a   1.000
_cell.length_b   1.000
_cell.length_c   1.000
_cell.angle_alpha   90.00
_cell.angle_beta   90.00
_cell.angle_gamma   90.00
#
_symmetry.space_group_name_H-M   'P 1'
#
loop_
_entity.id
_entity.type
_entity.pdbx_description
1 polymer ?
#
loop_
_entity_poly.entity_id
_entity_poly.type
_entity_poly.pdbx_seq_one_letter_code
_entity_poly.pdbx_strand_id
1 'polypeptide(L)'
;DGHFDTLFRWDKVKNIASYILNVHVNDKYYFNFADCSPIAGRAGVREYLFGKATGQEDLCLFAAKDFQAGQGQLVTDEVNGGNLFYRMQTVFHYEELMKQDTSGTLSHRDVYYPSVGLFLVHSDTLDLAVKAGDNADSHNHNDTGSITLYKNGLPVLADIGVETYTRKTFSPRRYEIWTMQSGYHNLPTICGTDQKDGAEYRAEKVVTKLTGAEPSISMERLSCRTGYCAGSDLCPQGDIKKVFQHCRIGRPYKCTRCYS
;
A
#
# COMPACT_ATOMS: atom_id res chain seq x y z
N ASP A 1 -27.70 -12.71 18.84
CA ASP A 1 -26.55 -12.14 19.54
C ASP A 1 -25.98 -10.93 18.80
N GLY A 2 -26.71 -9.78 18.86
CA GLY A 2 -26.41 -8.55 18.09
C GLY A 2 -25.13 -7.78 18.49
N HIS A 3 -24.22 -8.36 19.24
CA HIS A 3 -23.01 -7.67 19.68
C HIS A 3 -21.96 -7.48 18.56
N PHE A 4 -21.91 -8.38 17.58
CA PHE A 4 -20.97 -8.27 16.47
C PHE A 4 -21.38 -7.26 15.41
N ASP A 5 -22.67 -6.99 15.25
CA ASP A 5 -23.17 -6.01 14.27
C ASP A 5 -22.68 -4.59 14.56
N THR A 6 -22.44 -4.25 15.82
CA THR A 6 -21.90 -2.95 16.21
C THR A 6 -20.44 -2.79 15.80
N LEU A 7 -19.66 -3.87 15.77
CA LEU A 7 -18.24 -3.86 15.37
C LEU A 7 -18.06 -3.38 13.92
N PHE A 8 -18.90 -3.85 13.02
CA PHE A 8 -18.86 -3.48 11.61
C PHE A 8 -19.23 -2.02 11.32
N ARG A 9 -19.78 -1.32 12.30
CA ARG A 9 -20.09 0.12 12.21
C ARG A 9 -18.92 1.02 12.59
N TRP A 10 -17.87 0.49 13.22
CA TRP A 10 -16.72 1.26 13.64
C TRP A 10 -15.92 1.75 12.43
N ASP A 11 -15.52 3.02 12.43
CA ASP A 11 -14.75 3.62 11.34
C ASP A 11 -13.43 2.87 11.09
N LYS A 12 -12.77 2.41 12.15
CA LYS A 12 -11.57 1.58 12.02
C LYS A 12 -11.83 0.29 11.23
N VAL A 13 -12.95 -0.39 11.48
CA VAL A 13 -13.31 -1.63 10.78
C VAL A 13 -13.68 -1.34 9.33
N LYS A 14 -14.39 -0.24 9.07
CA LYS A 14 -14.69 0.22 7.71
C LYS A 14 -13.42 0.57 6.94
N ASN A 15 -12.46 1.22 7.58
CA ASN A 15 -11.16 1.54 6.98
C ASN A 15 -10.36 0.26 6.64
N ILE A 16 -10.40 -0.75 7.52
CA ILE A 16 -9.79 -2.06 7.22
C ILE A 16 -10.48 -2.72 6.03
N ALA A 17 -11.81 -2.68 5.96
CA ALA A 17 -12.58 -3.27 4.88
C ALA A 17 -12.26 -2.62 3.52
N SER A 18 -12.20 -1.29 3.47
CA SER A 18 -11.93 -0.54 2.24
C SER A 18 -10.46 -0.54 1.81
N TYR A 19 -9.54 -1.04 2.65
CA TYR A 19 -8.11 -0.99 2.38
C TYR A 19 -7.74 -1.64 1.04
N ILE A 20 -8.26 -2.85 0.79
CA ILE A 20 -7.95 -3.59 -0.44
C ILE A 20 -8.42 -2.84 -1.70
N LEU A 21 -9.59 -2.20 -1.65
CA LEU A 21 -10.11 -1.38 -2.74
C LEU A 21 -9.23 -0.14 -2.95
N ASN A 22 -8.79 0.52 -1.87
CA ASN A 22 -7.99 1.73 -1.97
C ASN A 22 -6.55 1.48 -2.43
N VAL A 23 -5.98 0.28 -2.22
CA VAL A 23 -4.68 -0.09 -2.76
C VAL A 23 -4.76 -0.72 -4.16
N HIS A 24 -5.96 -1.06 -4.64
CA HIS A 24 -6.17 -1.52 -6.01
C HIS A 24 -5.94 -0.37 -6.99
N VAL A 25 -5.25 -0.66 -8.09
CA VAL A 25 -4.97 0.32 -9.15
C VAL A 25 -5.79 -0.01 -10.39
N ASN A 26 -5.59 -1.17 -10.97
CA ASN A 26 -6.30 -1.58 -12.18
C ASN A 26 -6.14 -3.08 -12.42
N ASP A 27 -7.23 -3.77 -12.79
CA ASP A 27 -7.26 -5.21 -13.06
C ASP A 27 -6.54 -6.01 -11.96
N LYS A 28 -5.33 -6.47 -12.21
CA LYS A 28 -4.51 -7.27 -11.30
C LYS A 28 -3.50 -6.46 -10.50
N TYR A 29 -3.36 -5.17 -10.76
CA TYR A 29 -2.33 -4.35 -10.14
C TYR A 29 -2.81 -3.65 -8.89
N TYR A 30 -1.93 -3.66 -7.89
CA TYR A 30 -2.11 -3.03 -6.58
C TYR A 30 -0.86 -2.24 -6.21
N PHE A 31 -1.01 -1.18 -5.44
CA PHE A 31 0.13 -0.63 -4.74
C PHE A 31 0.73 -1.67 -3.83
N ASN A 32 2.02 -1.89 -3.93
CA ASN A 32 2.72 -2.88 -3.12
C ASN A 32 3.80 -2.23 -2.26
N PHE A 33 3.95 -2.78 -1.07
CA PHE A 33 4.93 -2.40 -0.07
C PHE A 33 5.34 -3.63 0.70
N ALA A 34 6.54 -3.60 1.30
CA ALA A 34 7.03 -4.70 2.12
C ALA A 34 6.96 -6.05 1.36
N ASP A 35 6.52 -7.12 2.01
CA ASP A 35 6.45 -8.45 1.39
C ASP A 35 5.29 -8.60 0.37
N CYS A 36 4.68 -7.51 -0.09
CA CYS A 36 3.59 -7.58 -1.06
C CYS A 36 4.08 -7.64 -2.52
N SER A 37 3.37 -8.42 -3.34
CA SER A 37 3.48 -8.37 -4.80
C SER A 37 2.64 -7.22 -5.37
N PRO A 38 3.05 -6.57 -6.47
CA PRO A 38 2.20 -5.64 -7.21
C PRO A 38 1.04 -6.33 -7.94
N ILE A 39 1.07 -7.65 -8.02
CA ILE A 39 -0.01 -8.46 -8.57
C ILE A 39 -0.55 -9.33 -7.44
N ALA A 40 -1.80 -9.07 -7.06
CA ALA A 40 -2.50 -9.86 -6.05
C ALA A 40 -3.45 -10.88 -6.71
N GLY A 41 -3.89 -11.85 -5.92
CA GLY A 41 -4.98 -12.73 -6.31
C GLY A 41 -6.31 -11.97 -6.44
N ARG A 42 -7.32 -12.61 -6.99
CA ARG A 42 -8.63 -11.99 -7.20
C ARG A 42 -9.39 -11.84 -5.88
N ALA A 43 -10.08 -10.73 -5.74
CA ALA A 43 -11.08 -10.53 -4.70
C ALA A 43 -12.29 -11.45 -4.93
N GLY A 44 -13.06 -11.69 -3.89
CA GLY A 44 -14.22 -12.57 -3.97
C GLY A 44 -15.12 -12.51 -2.74
N VAL A 45 -15.55 -13.66 -2.29
CA VAL A 45 -16.56 -13.78 -1.21
C VAL A 45 -16.15 -13.06 0.07
N ARG A 46 -14.88 -13.07 0.43
CA ARG A 46 -14.39 -12.42 1.66
C ARG A 46 -14.61 -10.92 1.62
N GLU A 47 -14.16 -10.27 0.57
CA GLU A 47 -14.30 -8.82 0.35
C GLU A 47 -15.78 -8.44 0.19
N TYR A 48 -16.54 -9.26 -0.53
CA TYR A 48 -17.97 -9.06 -0.75
C TYR A 48 -18.75 -9.07 0.57
N LEU A 49 -18.56 -10.11 1.40
CA LEU A 49 -19.25 -10.21 2.68
C LEU A 49 -18.79 -9.13 3.67
N PHE A 50 -17.52 -8.74 3.61
CA PHE A 50 -17.01 -7.65 4.44
C PHE A 50 -17.62 -6.30 4.01
N GLY A 51 -17.76 -6.07 2.71
CA GLY A 51 -18.47 -4.90 2.15
C GLY A 51 -19.92 -4.84 2.62
N LYS A 52 -20.66 -5.95 2.56
CA LYS A 52 -22.03 -6.04 3.06
C LYS A 52 -22.12 -5.75 4.56
N ALA A 53 -21.27 -6.38 5.37
CA ALA A 53 -21.27 -6.20 6.81
C ALA A 53 -20.96 -4.76 7.25
N THR A 54 -20.10 -4.07 6.49
CA THR A 54 -19.68 -2.68 6.79
C THR A 54 -20.50 -1.62 6.04
N GLY A 55 -21.44 -2.02 5.18
CA GLY A 55 -22.27 -1.13 4.37
C GLY A 55 -21.48 -0.37 3.29
N GLN A 56 -20.45 -1.01 2.70
CA GLN A 56 -19.60 -0.43 1.67
C GLN A 56 -19.91 -1.07 0.30
N GLU A 57 -20.79 -0.42 -0.45
CA GLU A 57 -21.25 -0.88 -1.77
C GLU A 57 -20.10 -0.94 -2.78
N ASP A 58 -19.17 0.03 -2.75
CA ASP A 58 -17.99 0.04 -3.64
C ASP A 58 -17.12 -1.22 -3.46
N LEU A 59 -16.98 -1.70 -2.20
CA LEU A 59 -16.23 -2.93 -1.92
C LEU A 59 -16.99 -4.16 -2.42
N CYS A 60 -18.32 -4.19 -2.31
CA CYS A 60 -19.15 -5.25 -2.87
C CYS A 60 -19.03 -5.28 -4.40
N LEU A 61 -19.10 -4.12 -5.04
CA LEU A 61 -18.95 -3.97 -6.47
C LEU A 61 -17.56 -4.44 -6.94
N PHE A 62 -16.50 -4.03 -6.25
CA PHE A 62 -15.12 -4.45 -6.52
C PHE A 62 -14.98 -5.97 -6.47
N ALA A 63 -15.46 -6.59 -5.39
CA ALA A 63 -15.38 -8.03 -5.20
C ALA A 63 -16.16 -8.81 -6.26
N ALA A 64 -17.37 -8.34 -6.59
CA ALA A 64 -18.19 -8.97 -7.61
C ALA A 64 -17.60 -8.84 -9.02
N LYS A 65 -17.08 -7.65 -9.38
CA LYS A 65 -16.37 -7.44 -10.67
C LYS A 65 -15.20 -8.40 -10.82
N ASP A 66 -14.36 -8.50 -9.79
CA ASP A 66 -13.16 -9.32 -9.85
C ASP A 66 -13.51 -10.82 -9.86
N PHE A 67 -14.51 -11.23 -9.08
CA PHE A 67 -15.02 -12.61 -9.09
C PHE A 67 -15.60 -13.00 -10.44
N GLN A 68 -16.44 -12.16 -11.05
CA GLN A 68 -17.05 -12.40 -12.37
C GLN A 68 -15.99 -12.38 -13.48
N ALA A 69 -15.01 -11.48 -13.43
CA ALA A 69 -13.86 -11.44 -14.35
C ALA A 69 -13.03 -12.74 -14.29
N GLY A 70 -12.94 -13.36 -13.11
CA GLY A 70 -12.37 -14.68 -12.88
C GLY A 70 -13.30 -15.85 -13.29
N GLN A 71 -14.42 -15.56 -13.96
CA GLN A 71 -15.42 -16.56 -14.38
C GLN A 71 -16.06 -17.33 -13.22
N GLY A 72 -16.14 -16.72 -12.04
CA GLY A 72 -16.74 -17.33 -10.87
C GLY A 72 -16.00 -18.59 -10.38
N GLN A 73 -14.70 -18.64 -10.55
CA GLN A 73 -13.91 -19.79 -10.11
C GLN A 73 -14.07 -19.99 -8.60
N LEU A 74 -14.50 -21.18 -8.19
CA LEU A 74 -14.64 -21.56 -6.77
C LEU A 74 -13.30 -21.71 -6.07
N VAL A 75 -12.23 -21.86 -6.81
CA VAL A 75 -10.85 -21.95 -6.35
C VAL A 75 -10.08 -20.87 -7.07
N THR A 76 -9.97 -19.72 -6.44
CA THR A 76 -9.04 -18.69 -6.86
C THR A 76 -7.71 -18.94 -6.16
N ASP A 77 -6.66 -18.81 -6.93
CA ASP A 77 -5.25 -18.81 -6.59
C ASP A 77 -4.74 -19.27 -5.19
N GLU A 78 -3.48 -19.57 -5.15
CA GLU A 78 -2.72 -20.29 -4.12
C GLU A 78 -2.96 -19.81 -2.68
N VAL A 79 -3.21 -18.53 -2.44
CA VAL A 79 -3.33 -18.00 -1.08
C VAL A 79 -4.67 -18.35 -0.42
N ASN A 80 -5.76 -18.27 -1.15
CA ASN A 80 -7.10 -18.58 -0.63
C ASN A 80 -7.57 -19.98 -0.97
N GLY A 81 -6.95 -20.61 -1.95
CA GLY A 81 -7.33 -21.93 -2.47
C GLY A 81 -7.26 -23.07 -1.45
N GLY A 82 -6.44 -22.94 -0.41
CA GLY A 82 -6.32 -23.93 0.68
C GLY A 82 -7.33 -23.79 1.81
N ASN A 83 -8.04 -22.66 1.92
CA ASN A 83 -8.93 -22.39 3.04
C ASN A 83 -10.36 -22.89 2.78
N LEU A 84 -10.73 -24.01 3.41
CA LEU A 84 -12.05 -24.62 3.28
C LEU A 84 -13.18 -23.65 3.64
N PHE A 85 -13.01 -22.81 4.66
CA PHE A 85 -14.03 -21.86 5.10
C PHE A 85 -14.40 -20.88 3.97
N TYR A 86 -13.42 -20.27 3.32
CA TYR A 86 -13.68 -19.36 2.20
C TYR A 86 -14.25 -20.07 0.98
N ARG A 87 -13.84 -21.31 0.71
CA ARG A 87 -14.44 -22.11 -0.37
C ARG A 87 -15.93 -22.38 -0.11
N MET A 88 -16.29 -22.76 1.10
CA MET A 88 -17.69 -22.97 1.48
C MET A 88 -18.48 -21.65 1.38
N GLN A 89 -17.94 -20.55 1.87
CA GLN A 89 -18.58 -19.24 1.72
C GLN A 89 -18.79 -18.87 0.24
N THR A 90 -17.82 -19.16 -0.62
CA THR A 90 -17.95 -18.92 -2.06
C THR A 90 -19.10 -19.73 -2.65
N VAL A 91 -19.24 -21.00 -2.29
CA VAL A 91 -20.35 -21.85 -2.77
C VAL A 91 -21.71 -21.28 -2.32
N PHE A 92 -21.84 -20.89 -1.05
CA PHE A 92 -23.09 -20.37 -0.49
C PHE A 92 -23.50 -19.02 -1.09
N HIS A 93 -22.54 -18.19 -1.50
CA HIS A 93 -22.79 -16.86 -2.05
C HIS A 93 -22.52 -16.76 -3.55
N TYR A 94 -22.30 -17.88 -4.22
CA TYR A 94 -21.95 -17.93 -5.65
C TYR A 94 -22.96 -17.19 -6.52
N GLU A 95 -24.24 -17.55 -6.39
CA GLU A 95 -25.30 -16.94 -7.19
C GLU A 95 -25.45 -15.44 -6.91
N GLU A 96 -25.28 -15.03 -5.66
CA GLU A 96 -25.36 -13.63 -5.27
C GLU A 96 -24.23 -12.83 -5.92
N LEU A 97 -22.98 -13.32 -5.83
CA LEU A 97 -21.82 -12.71 -6.47
C LEU A 97 -21.96 -12.65 -8.01
N MET A 98 -22.46 -13.70 -8.62
CA MET A 98 -22.62 -13.76 -10.08
C MET A 98 -23.78 -12.91 -10.59
N LYS A 99 -24.81 -12.66 -9.76
CA LYS A 99 -25.96 -11.82 -10.12
C LYS A 99 -25.79 -10.35 -9.76
N GLN A 100 -24.76 -10.01 -8.97
CA GLN A 100 -24.45 -8.62 -8.62
C GLN A 100 -24.24 -7.80 -9.90
N ASP A 101 -24.93 -6.67 -10.01
CA ASP A 101 -24.68 -5.72 -11.10
C ASP A 101 -23.25 -5.16 -10.99
N THR A 102 -22.49 -5.35 -12.04
CA THR A 102 -21.10 -4.89 -12.13
C THR A 102 -20.90 -3.80 -13.18
N SER A 103 -21.97 -3.16 -13.65
CA SER A 103 -21.89 -2.05 -14.62
C SER A 103 -21.32 -0.75 -14.02
N GLY A 104 -21.40 -0.58 -12.69
CA GLY A 104 -20.88 0.58 -11.98
C GLY A 104 -19.38 0.80 -12.16
N THR A 105 -18.90 2.03 -12.03
CA THR A 105 -17.48 2.38 -12.02
C THR A 105 -16.93 2.24 -10.61
N LEU A 106 -15.77 1.65 -10.46
CA LEU A 106 -15.09 1.61 -9.16
C LEU A 106 -14.60 3.01 -8.78
N SER A 107 -14.87 3.40 -7.54
CA SER A 107 -14.39 4.66 -6.97
C SER A 107 -13.30 4.37 -5.95
N HIS A 108 -12.09 4.77 -6.26
CA HIS A 108 -10.97 4.77 -5.34
C HIS A 108 -10.95 6.07 -4.55
N ARG A 109 -10.48 6.03 -3.31
CA ARG A 109 -10.43 7.21 -2.44
C ARG A 109 -8.99 7.62 -2.21
N ASP A 110 -8.75 8.94 -2.30
CA ASP A 110 -7.53 9.51 -1.74
C ASP A 110 -7.56 9.33 -0.22
N VAL A 111 -6.54 8.69 0.34
CA VAL A 111 -6.54 8.33 1.76
C VAL A 111 -5.13 8.36 2.36
N TYR A 112 -5.07 8.72 3.63
CA TYR A 112 -3.88 8.51 4.46
C TYR A 112 -4.23 7.61 5.63
N TYR A 113 -3.49 6.53 5.79
CA TYR A 113 -3.59 5.60 6.91
C TYR A 113 -2.47 5.88 7.92
N PRO A 114 -2.70 6.70 8.95
CA PRO A 114 -1.62 7.17 9.83
C PRO A 114 -0.98 6.07 10.65
N SER A 115 -1.71 4.98 10.95
CA SER A 115 -1.19 3.86 11.75
C SER A 115 -0.14 3.02 11.02
N VAL A 116 -0.10 3.07 9.68
CA VAL A 116 0.86 2.38 8.83
C VAL A 116 1.65 3.35 7.94
N GLY A 117 1.37 4.64 8.07
CA GLY A 117 2.04 5.69 7.31
C GLY A 117 1.83 5.62 5.80
N LEU A 118 0.68 5.13 5.33
CA LEU A 118 0.43 4.92 3.91
C LEU A 118 -0.46 6.01 3.34
N PHE A 119 0.06 6.77 2.38
CA PHE A 119 -0.65 7.81 1.63
C PHE A 119 -0.94 7.31 0.21
N LEU A 120 -2.21 7.34 -0.18
CA LEU A 120 -2.70 6.87 -1.47
C LEU A 120 -3.48 7.98 -2.16
N VAL A 121 -3.22 8.20 -3.44
CA VAL A 121 -3.93 9.17 -4.28
C VAL A 121 -4.20 8.56 -5.65
N HIS A 122 -5.43 8.73 -6.11
CA HIS A 122 -5.90 8.27 -7.41
C HIS A 122 -6.35 9.44 -8.28
N SER A 123 -6.07 9.35 -9.57
CA SER A 123 -6.62 10.25 -10.58
C SER A 123 -6.94 9.48 -11.85
N ASP A 124 -7.53 10.15 -12.82
CA ASP A 124 -7.94 9.49 -14.08
C ASP A 124 -6.78 8.80 -14.81
N THR A 125 -5.55 9.20 -14.56
CA THR A 125 -4.38 8.69 -15.31
C THR A 125 -3.15 8.40 -14.45
N LEU A 126 -3.10 8.89 -13.22
CA LEU A 126 -1.97 8.69 -12.32
C LEU A 126 -2.46 8.22 -10.97
N ASP A 127 -1.84 7.15 -10.47
CA ASP A 127 -2.05 6.65 -9.13
C ASP A 127 -0.72 6.65 -8.40
N LEU A 128 -0.70 7.22 -7.20
CA LEU A 128 0.50 7.39 -6.38
C LEU A 128 0.28 6.82 -5.00
N ALA A 129 1.25 6.07 -4.53
CA ALA A 129 1.35 5.71 -3.12
C ALA A 129 2.71 6.11 -2.54
N VAL A 130 2.70 6.53 -1.28
CA VAL A 130 3.90 6.92 -0.53
C VAL A 130 3.87 6.27 0.85
N LYS A 131 4.96 5.60 1.23
CA LYS A 131 5.13 5.04 2.58
C LYS A 131 5.81 6.08 3.49
N ALA A 132 5.09 6.52 4.51
CA ALA A 132 5.56 7.46 5.53
C ALA A 132 5.48 6.85 6.95
N GLY A 133 5.71 5.56 7.05
CA GLY A 133 5.73 4.80 8.29
C GLY A 133 7.11 4.74 8.92
N ASP A 134 7.46 3.59 9.46
CA ASP A 134 8.79 3.29 9.99
C ASP A 134 9.28 1.91 9.51
N ASN A 135 10.52 1.58 9.88
CA ASN A 135 11.17 0.33 9.51
C ASN A 135 11.09 -0.74 10.63
N ALA A 136 9.99 -0.78 11.40
CA ALA A 136 9.78 -1.77 12.46
C ALA A 136 8.44 -2.52 12.35
N ASP A 137 7.71 -2.32 11.27
CA ASP A 137 6.45 -3.04 11.03
C ASP A 137 6.68 -4.53 10.81
N SER A 138 5.61 -5.31 10.96
CA SER A 138 5.63 -6.73 10.56
C SER A 138 5.81 -6.88 9.06
N HIS A 139 6.60 -7.86 8.62
CA HIS A 139 6.97 -8.07 7.22
C HIS A 139 7.68 -6.85 6.58
N ASN A 140 8.36 -6.06 7.38
CA ASN A 140 8.93 -4.78 6.99
C ASN A 140 10.10 -4.91 6.00
N HIS A 141 10.21 -3.88 5.13
CA HIS A 141 11.42 -3.53 4.39
C HIS A 141 11.97 -2.20 4.89
N ASN A 142 13.22 -1.88 4.60
CA ASN A 142 13.81 -0.59 4.91
C ASN A 142 13.45 0.42 3.81
N ASP A 143 12.19 0.83 3.78
CA ASP A 143 11.57 1.50 2.65
C ASP A 143 10.79 2.77 3.03
N THR A 144 11.05 3.35 4.22
CA THR A 144 10.42 4.61 4.63
C THR A 144 10.73 5.73 3.64
N GLY A 145 9.69 6.35 3.09
CA GLY A 145 9.78 7.36 2.04
C GLY A 145 9.69 6.80 0.62
N SER A 146 9.50 5.49 0.45
CA SER A 146 9.36 4.92 -0.88
C SER A 146 8.08 5.35 -1.58
N ILE A 147 8.14 5.36 -2.91
CA ILE A 147 7.07 5.82 -3.80
C ILE A 147 6.75 4.71 -4.79
N THR A 148 5.46 4.43 -4.97
CA THR A 148 4.97 3.65 -6.11
C THR A 148 4.10 4.53 -6.98
N LEU A 149 4.28 4.44 -8.30
CA LEU A 149 3.58 5.28 -9.28
C LEU A 149 3.07 4.42 -10.42
N TYR A 150 1.81 4.59 -10.73
CA TYR A 150 1.17 3.99 -11.89
C TYR A 150 0.68 5.09 -12.84
N LYS A 151 0.66 4.80 -14.14
CA LYS A 151 0.11 5.66 -15.17
C LYS A 151 -0.82 4.86 -16.06
N ASN A 152 -2.07 5.32 -16.19
CA ASN A 152 -3.11 4.61 -16.94
C ASN A 152 -3.24 3.13 -16.49
N GLY A 153 -3.15 2.89 -15.18
CA GLY A 153 -3.23 1.57 -14.58
C GLY A 153 -2.01 0.66 -14.77
N LEU A 154 -0.91 1.17 -15.36
CA LEU A 154 0.32 0.40 -15.58
C LEU A 154 1.45 0.92 -14.69
N PRO A 155 2.29 0.03 -14.12
CA PRO A 155 3.36 0.44 -13.23
C PRO A 155 4.44 1.25 -13.95
N VAL A 156 4.81 2.40 -13.37
CA VAL A 156 5.93 3.26 -13.80
C VAL A 156 7.07 3.14 -12.80
N LEU A 157 6.75 3.24 -11.51
CA LEU A 157 7.66 2.96 -10.40
C LEU A 157 6.96 1.93 -9.51
N ALA A 158 7.22 0.64 -9.74
CA ALA A 158 6.75 -0.44 -8.88
C ALA A 158 7.75 -0.65 -7.75
N ASP A 159 7.27 -1.06 -6.59
CA ASP A 159 8.14 -1.57 -5.53
C ASP A 159 8.69 -2.94 -5.92
N ILE A 160 9.90 -3.25 -5.45
CA ILE A 160 10.60 -4.50 -5.80
C ILE A 160 9.88 -5.73 -5.22
N GLY A 161 9.10 -5.55 -4.14
CA GLY A 161 8.43 -6.65 -3.44
C GLY A 161 9.40 -7.59 -2.72
N VAL A 162 9.04 -8.86 -2.65
CA VAL A 162 9.76 -9.88 -1.90
C VAL A 162 10.12 -11.07 -2.78
N GLU A 163 11.26 -11.70 -2.49
CA GLU A 163 11.63 -13.02 -3.03
C GLU A 163 10.88 -14.15 -2.33
N THR A 164 11.00 -15.37 -2.85
CA THR A 164 10.50 -16.57 -2.16
C THR A 164 11.06 -16.64 -0.74
N TYR A 165 10.17 -16.87 0.22
CA TYR A 165 10.53 -16.97 1.63
C TYR A 165 11.52 -18.10 1.89
N THR A 166 12.55 -17.78 2.65
CA THR A 166 13.59 -18.69 3.09
C THR A 166 13.70 -18.69 4.61
N ARG A 167 14.53 -19.56 5.17
CA ARG A 167 14.85 -19.51 6.61
C ARG A 167 15.36 -18.13 7.05
N LYS A 168 16.00 -17.39 6.16
CA LYS A 168 16.57 -16.07 6.42
C LYS A 168 15.49 -15.00 6.60
N THR A 169 14.37 -15.13 5.87
CA THR A 169 13.29 -14.13 5.81
C THR A 169 12.72 -13.76 7.19
N PHE A 170 12.59 -14.74 8.09
CA PHE A 170 12.06 -14.54 9.44
C PHE A 170 13.13 -14.72 10.54
N SER A 171 14.35 -14.32 10.26
CA SER A 171 15.48 -14.37 11.18
C SER A 171 16.09 -12.99 11.39
N PRO A 172 17.00 -12.80 12.38
CA PRO A 172 17.78 -11.57 12.52
C PRO A 172 18.59 -11.19 11.28
N ARG A 173 18.72 -12.12 10.32
CA ARG A 173 19.42 -11.91 9.06
C ARG A 173 18.50 -11.46 7.91
N ARG A 174 17.25 -11.06 8.19
CA ARG A 174 16.27 -10.61 7.20
C ARG A 174 16.85 -9.54 6.27
N TYR A 175 17.46 -8.53 6.85
CA TYR A 175 17.97 -7.37 6.10
C TYR A 175 19.30 -7.59 5.38
N GLU A 176 19.80 -8.82 5.36
CA GLU A 176 20.82 -9.25 4.40
C GLU A 176 20.22 -9.67 3.04
N ILE A 177 18.92 -9.84 2.96
CA ILE A 177 18.19 -10.07 1.71
C ILE A 177 18.09 -8.74 0.97
N TRP A 178 18.53 -8.71 -0.27
CA TRP A 178 18.66 -7.46 -1.02
C TRP A 178 17.32 -6.72 -1.21
N THR A 179 16.22 -7.44 -1.43
CA THR A 179 14.87 -6.84 -1.56
C THR A 179 14.37 -6.17 -0.28
N MET A 180 15.02 -6.40 0.86
CA MET A 180 14.67 -5.76 2.14
C MET A 180 15.45 -4.47 2.39
N GLN A 181 16.43 -4.14 1.52
CA GLN A 181 17.37 -3.04 1.71
C GLN A 181 16.91 -1.78 0.99
N SER A 182 17.08 -0.62 1.60
CA SER A 182 16.60 0.66 1.08
C SER A 182 17.17 1.05 -0.28
N GLY A 183 18.38 0.63 -0.59
CA GLY A 183 19.02 0.92 -1.87
C GLY A 183 18.31 0.32 -3.09
N TYR A 184 17.35 -0.57 -2.89
CA TYR A 184 16.57 -1.22 -3.96
C TYR A 184 15.12 -0.76 -4.04
N HIS A 185 14.71 0.16 -3.16
CA HIS A 185 13.38 0.76 -3.18
C HIS A 185 13.39 2.15 -3.85
N ASN A 186 12.22 2.63 -4.22
CA ASN A 186 12.05 3.93 -4.89
C ASN A 186 12.10 5.08 -3.87
N LEU A 187 13.23 5.28 -3.24
CA LEU A 187 13.47 6.31 -2.25
C LEU A 187 14.88 6.90 -2.40
N PRO A 188 15.14 8.13 -1.90
CA PRO A 188 16.46 8.72 -2.01
C PRO A 188 17.46 8.06 -1.06
N THR A 189 18.65 7.74 -1.56
CA THR A 189 19.81 7.37 -0.74
C THR A 189 20.46 8.66 -0.21
N ILE A 190 20.50 8.83 1.10
CA ILE A 190 20.99 10.06 1.74
C ILE A 190 22.42 9.85 2.19
N CYS A 191 23.34 10.70 1.74
CA CYS A 191 24.76 10.62 2.05
C CYS A 191 25.40 9.25 1.75
N GLY A 192 24.89 8.54 0.72
CA GLY A 192 25.38 7.21 0.37
C GLY A 192 25.11 6.14 1.42
N THR A 193 24.19 6.38 2.34
CA THR A 193 23.89 5.47 3.46
C THR A 193 22.49 4.92 3.32
N ASP A 194 22.36 3.60 3.46
CA ASP A 194 21.09 2.90 3.48
C ASP A 194 20.38 3.07 4.83
N GLN A 195 19.04 3.03 4.78
CA GLN A 195 18.25 2.91 5.99
C GLN A 195 18.47 1.53 6.62
N LYS A 196 18.32 1.47 7.94
CA LYS A 196 18.34 0.22 8.68
C LYS A 196 16.95 -0.12 9.21
N ASP A 197 16.81 -1.32 9.70
CA ASP A 197 15.65 -1.74 10.48
C ASP A 197 15.58 -1.00 11.82
N GLY A 198 14.37 -0.83 12.31
CA GLY A 198 14.09 -0.20 13.58
C GLY A 198 13.13 1.00 13.48
N ALA A 199 12.37 1.20 14.55
CA ALA A 199 11.36 2.27 14.64
C ALA A 199 11.95 3.70 14.66
N GLU A 200 13.25 3.83 14.87
CA GLU A 200 13.96 5.09 14.76
C GLU A 200 14.14 5.55 13.31
N TYR A 201 14.06 4.62 12.33
CA TYR A 201 14.07 4.92 10.92
C TYR A 201 12.65 5.13 10.44
N ARG A 202 12.13 6.33 10.66
CA ARG A 202 10.74 6.70 10.37
C ARG A 202 10.63 8.09 9.76
N ALA A 203 9.50 8.31 9.11
CA ALA A 203 9.06 9.64 8.72
C ALA A 203 8.62 10.44 9.97
N GLU A 204 9.06 11.68 10.05
CA GLU A 204 8.64 12.63 11.10
C GLU A 204 7.91 13.81 10.47
N LYS A 205 7.10 14.51 11.26
CA LYS A 205 6.33 15.69 10.85
C LYS A 205 5.57 15.48 9.53
N VAL A 206 4.94 14.33 9.41
CA VAL A 206 4.13 14.01 8.23
C VAL A 206 2.95 14.96 8.15
N VAL A 207 2.85 15.70 7.05
CA VAL A 207 1.73 16.58 6.75
C VAL A 207 1.10 16.14 5.45
N THR A 208 -0.20 15.86 5.49
CA THR A 208 -0.95 15.40 4.33
C THR A 208 -2.04 16.37 3.95
N LYS A 209 -2.29 16.52 2.65
CA LYS A 209 -3.43 17.22 2.08
C LYS A 209 -4.11 16.28 1.10
N LEU A 210 -5.32 15.86 1.40
CA LEU A 210 -6.11 14.93 0.58
C LEU A 210 -7.19 15.64 -0.23
N THR A 211 -7.54 16.89 0.13
CA THR A 211 -8.60 17.65 -0.52
C THR A 211 -8.06 18.73 -1.44
N GLY A 212 -8.81 19.03 -2.51
CA GLY A 212 -8.45 20.05 -3.48
C GLY A 212 -7.78 19.49 -4.74
N ALA A 213 -7.33 20.38 -5.61
CA ALA A 213 -6.79 20.01 -6.92
C ALA A 213 -5.41 19.35 -6.87
N GLU A 214 -4.69 19.51 -5.77
CA GLU A 214 -3.33 18.99 -5.61
C GLU A 214 -3.19 18.25 -4.26
N PRO A 215 -3.54 16.96 -4.19
CA PRO A 215 -3.20 16.13 -3.05
C PRO A 215 -1.69 16.10 -2.84
N SER A 216 -1.25 16.15 -1.59
CA SER A 216 0.18 16.18 -1.28
C SER A 216 0.51 15.55 0.07
N ILE A 217 1.72 15.02 0.16
CA ILE A 217 2.34 14.59 1.40
C ILE A 217 3.71 15.24 1.50
N SER A 218 4.06 15.69 2.69
CA SER A 218 5.42 16.08 3.06
C SER A 218 5.83 15.44 4.35
N MET A 219 7.10 15.08 4.46
CA MET A 219 7.65 14.44 5.64
C MET A 219 9.09 14.87 5.85
N GLU A 220 9.53 14.87 7.10
CA GLU A 220 10.92 15.09 7.49
C GLU A 220 11.55 13.77 7.95
N ARG A 221 12.87 13.70 8.00
CA ARG A 221 13.68 12.62 8.55
C ARG A 221 13.37 11.22 7.98
N LEU A 222 13.93 10.97 6.80
CA LEU A 222 13.93 9.63 6.20
C LEU A 222 15.12 8.78 6.62
N SER A 223 15.84 9.20 7.65
CA SER A 223 16.99 8.62 8.30
C SER A 223 18.39 9.01 7.83
N CYS A 224 19.12 9.62 8.69
CA CYS A 224 20.51 9.30 9.01
C CYS A 224 20.68 9.61 10.51
N ARG A 225 20.96 8.63 11.36
CA ARG A 225 21.36 8.92 12.74
C ARG A 225 22.70 9.62 12.66
N THR A 226 22.75 10.84 13.18
CA THR A 226 23.95 11.65 13.35
C THR A 226 25.13 10.81 13.83
N GLY A 227 26.17 10.70 13.03
CA GLY A 227 27.43 10.10 13.45
C GLY A 227 28.35 9.57 12.35
N TYR A 228 27.88 9.39 11.11
CA TYR A 228 28.71 8.75 10.07
C TYR A 228 28.82 9.50 8.75
N CYS A 229 28.47 10.75 8.68
CA CYS A 229 28.84 11.61 7.56
C CYS A 229 30.19 12.30 7.78
N ALA A 230 31.08 11.69 8.53
CA ALA A 230 32.42 12.22 8.73
C ALA A 230 33.26 11.90 7.48
N GLY A 231 33.33 12.84 6.54
CA GLY A 231 34.38 12.81 5.53
C GLY A 231 33.97 12.91 4.06
N SER A 232 32.70 13.21 3.71
CA SER A 232 32.40 13.57 2.33
C SER A 232 31.98 15.03 2.24
N ASP A 233 32.58 15.78 1.30
CA ASP A 233 32.30 17.19 1.01
C ASP A 233 30.84 17.43 0.54
N LEU A 234 30.05 16.37 0.40
CA LEU A 234 28.65 16.38 -0.04
C LEU A 234 27.66 16.36 1.13
N CYS A 235 28.12 16.23 2.37
CA CYS A 235 27.29 16.27 3.55
C CYS A 235 27.71 17.44 4.43
N PRO A 236 27.03 18.61 4.38
CA PRO A 236 27.37 19.76 5.21
C PRO A 236 27.36 19.35 6.69
N GLN A 237 28.44 19.61 7.40
CA GLN A 237 28.48 19.47 8.86
C GLN A 237 27.49 20.48 9.45
N GLY A 238 26.38 20.01 9.92
CA GLY A 238 25.37 20.85 10.53
C GLY A 238 23.99 20.51 10.00
N ASP A 239 23.21 19.81 10.81
CA ASP A 239 21.77 19.61 10.63
C ASP A 239 21.29 18.92 9.33
N ILE A 240 21.69 17.67 9.13
CA ILE A 240 20.92 16.72 8.29
C ILE A 240 19.59 16.36 8.99
N LYS A 241 19.04 17.28 9.71
CA LYS A 241 17.76 17.14 10.40
C LYS A 241 16.55 17.33 9.48
N LYS A 242 16.77 17.70 8.20
CA LYS A 242 15.68 18.10 7.31
C LYS A 242 15.91 17.61 5.89
N VAL A 243 15.71 16.32 5.63
CA VAL A 243 15.43 15.88 4.27
C VAL A 243 13.92 15.94 4.09
N PHE A 244 13.47 16.81 3.20
CA PHE A 244 12.06 16.93 2.86
C PHE A 244 11.78 16.12 1.62
N GLN A 245 10.88 15.17 1.74
CA GLN A 245 10.25 14.58 0.57
C GLN A 245 8.88 15.20 0.41
N HIS A 246 8.65 15.80 -0.74
CA HIS A 246 7.39 16.43 -1.08
C HIS A 246 6.88 15.85 -2.39
N CYS A 247 5.77 15.12 -2.33
CA CYS A 247 5.10 14.57 -3.50
C CYS A 247 3.79 15.29 -3.75
N ARG A 248 3.57 15.73 -4.97
CA ARG A 248 2.32 16.34 -5.44
C ARG A 248 1.87 15.70 -6.74
N ILE A 249 0.58 15.43 -6.82
CA ILE A 249 -0.08 15.15 -8.10
C ILE A 249 -0.96 16.33 -8.45
N GLY A 250 -0.61 17.04 -9.53
CA GLY A 250 -1.46 18.11 -10.08
C GLY A 250 -2.56 17.54 -10.97
N ARG A 251 -3.78 18.05 -10.85
CA ARG A 251 -4.91 17.77 -11.76
C ARG A 251 -5.14 18.99 -12.68
N PRO A 252 -5.10 18.89 -14.03
CA PRO A 252 -4.66 17.76 -14.83
C PRO A 252 -3.16 17.80 -15.13
N TYR A 253 -2.47 16.74 -14.82
CA TYR A 253 -1.15 16.34 -15.34
C TYR A 253 0.06 17.26 -15.10
N LYS A 254 0.59 17.26 -13.88
CA LYS A 254 2.04 17.47 -13.69
C LYS A 254 2.48 16.81 -12.40
N CYS A 255 3.29 15.76 -12.50
CA CYS A 255 4.19 15.40 -11.40
C CYS A 255 5.25 16.50 -11.36
N THR A 256 5.09 17.49 -10.49
CA THR A 256 6.04 18.58 -10.33
C THR A 256 6.87 18.32 -9.10
N ARG A 257 8.00 17.64 -9.32
CA ARG A 257 9.19 17.56 -8.46
C ARG A 257 9.12 16.65 -7.24
N CYS A 258 9.85 15.52 -7.33
CA CYS A 258 10.55 14.97 -6.16
C CYS A 258 11.82 15.81 -5.98
N TYR A 259 12.02 16.44 -4.83
CA TYR A 259 13.27 17.08 -4.46
C TYR A 259 13.97 16.24 -3.41
N SER A 260 15.18 15.84 -3.72
CA SER A 260 16.17 15.38 -2.76
C SER A 260 16.86 16.57 -2.09
#